data_bbe01cbbf10713c6dddada8f31692afb
#
_entry.id   bbe01cbbf10713c6dddada8f31692afb
#
_cell.length_a   1.000
_cell.length_b   1.000
_cell.length_c   1.000
_cell.angle_alpha   90.00
_cell.angle_beta   90.00
_cell.angle_gamma   90.00
#
_symmetry.space_group_name_H-M   'P 1'
#
loop_
_entity.id
_entity.type
_entity.pdbx_description
1 polymer ?
#
loop_
_entity_poly.entity_id
_entity_poly.type
_entity_poly.pdbx_seq_one_letter_code
_entity_poly.pdbx_strand_id
1 'polypeptide(L)'
;LEAEFDTVETRSADPFYISEQTKKELKEANAYWKGRTTSDLATAYMEPETLLDIEHNIFTPGNYFYNGVGHVTVKYEEVLAIGYKGIIDKAQAELDRCQVGDGNYVKKSHFLNAVILSCQAVIEYAERYAELASKMAAECTDPVRKQELLQIAENCSRVPANGATSFYEACQSFWFVQQLLQVESSGHSISPGRFDQYMYPYYKADLDKGIITRAVSYTHLRAHETDSYL
;
A
#
# COMPACT_ATOMS: atom_id res chain seq x y z
N LEU A 1 6.16 -7.14 18.53
CA LEU A 1 6.83 -7.64 17.33
C LEU A 1 8.27 -8.12 17.63
N GLU A 2 9.17 -7.25 18.15
CA GLU A 2 10.58 -7.63 18.41
C GLU A 2 10.73 -8.79 19.40
N ALA A 3 9.87 -8.89 20.41
CA ALA A 3 9.86 -9.97 21.38
C ALA A 3 9.53 -11.35 20.76
N GLU A 4 8.98 -11.38 19.57
CA GLU A 4 8.58 -12.60 18.87
C GLU A 4 9.59 -13.03 17.78
N PHE A 5 10.60 -12.22 17.47
CA PHE A 5 11.54 -12.49 16.38
C PHE A 5 12.22 -13.87 16.48
N ASP A 6 12.50 -14.32 17.69
CA ASP A 6 13.19 -15.59 17.90
C ASP A 6 12.22 -16.78 18.08
N THR A 7 10.93 -16.52 18.21
CA THR A 7 9.90 -17.55 18.42
C THR A 7 9.00 -17.77 17.22
N VAL A 8 8.94 -16.82 16.29
CA VAL A 8 8.04 -16.87 15.13
C VAL A 8 8.32 -18.06 14.21
N GLU A 9 9.56 -18.48 14.11
CA GLU A 9 9.98 -19.63 13.27
C GLU A 9 9.51 -20.98 13.81
N THR A 10 9.34 -21.08 15.16
CA THR A 10 8.99 -22.33 15.84
C THR A 10 7.55 -22.38 16.36
N ARG A 11 6.77 -21.33 16.13
CA ARG A 11 5.38 -21.30 16.57
C ARG A 11 4.51 -22.28 15.78
N SER A 12 3.42 -22.75 16.38
CA SER A 12 2.53 -23.76 15.80
C SER A 12 1.63 -23.27 14.67
N ALA A 13 1.39 -21.94 14.57
CA ALA A 13 0.54 -21.34 13.55
C ALA A 13 1.36 -20.33 12.73
N ASP A 14 1.29 -20.45 11.42
CA ASP A 14 1.96 -19.57 10.45
C ASP A 14 3.44 -19.27 10.79
N PRO A 15 4.29 -20.32 10.95
CA PRO A 15 5.71 -20.12 11.19
C PRO A 15 6.38 -19.52 9.95
N PHE A 16 7.30 -18.58 10.15
CA PHE A 16 8.13 -18.06 9.07
C PHE A 16 9.53 -17.67 9.58
N TYR A 17 10.48 -17.75 8.68
CA TYR A 17 11.87 -17.43 8.97
C TYR A 17 12.14 -15.92 8.82
N ILE A 18 12.86 -15.36 9.78
CA ILE A 18 13.39 -13.99 9.72
C ILE A 18 14.91 -14.06 9.84
N SER A 19 15.63 -13.62 8.81
CA SER A 19 17.10 -13.60 8.85
C SER A 19 17.61 -12.62 9.90
N GLU A 20 18.80 -12.84 10.44
CA GLU A 20 19.44 -11.93 11.41
C GLU A 20 19.63 -10.53 10.84
N GLN A 21 19.91 -10.42 9.54
CA GLN A 21 20.00 -9.14 8.84
C GLN A 21 18.64 -8.43 8.85
N THR A 22 17.56 -9.13 8.53
CA THR A 22 16.20 -8.57 8.55
C THR A 22 15.77 -8.18 9.97
N LYS A 23 16.10 -8.99 10.99
CA LYS A 23 15.85 -8.63 12.40
C LYS A 23 16.54 -7.32 12.78
N LYS A 24 17.79 -7.13 12.33
CA LYS A 24 18.54 -5.90 12.58
C LYS A 24 17.87 -4.70 11.92
N GLU A 25 17.54 -4.80 10.64
CA GLU A 25 16.89 -3.74 9.87
C GLU A 25 15.53 -3.36 10.46
N LEU A 26 14.74 -4.35 10.88
CA LEU A 26 13.46 -4.12 11.57
C LEU A 26 13.64 -3.42 12.92
N LYS A 27 14.65 -3.79 13.72
CA LYS A 27 14.95 -3.10 14.98
C LYS A 27 15.33 -1.63 14.75
N GLU A 28 16.10 -1.35 13.72
CA GLU A 28 16.48 0.02 13.33
C GLU A 28 15.23 0.82 12.89
N ALA A 29 14.37 0.23 12.05
CA ALA A 29 13.11 0.86 11.63
C ALA A 29 12.15 1.09 12.81
N ASN A 30 11.98 0.08 13.67
CA ASN A 30 11.11 0.17 14.85
C ASN A 30 11.58 1.24 15.84
N ALA A 31 12.89 1.45 15.96
CA ALA A 31 13.43 2.53 16.81
C ALA A 31 12.94 3.92 16.38
N TYR A 32 12.77 4.15 15.07
CA TYR A 32 12.17 5.38 14.56
C TYR A 32 10.69 5.51 14.96
N TRP A 33 9.93 4.41 14.88
CA TRP A 33 8.47 4.41 15.15
C TRP A 33 8.10 4.39 16.63
N LYS A 34 9.04 4.07 17.52
CA LYS A 34 8.79 4.02 18.95
C LYS A 34 8.33 5.38 19.48
N GLY A 35 7.15 5.41 20.09
CA GLY A 35 6.50 6.63 20.57
C GLY A 35 5.83 7.47 19.47
N ARG A 36 5.76 6.97 18.22
CA ARG A 36 5.20 7.70 17.06
C ARG A 36 4.04 6.99 16.39
N THR A 37 3.62 5.84 16.91
CA THR A 37 2.47 5.12 16.39
C THR A 37 1.15 5.73 16.90
N THR A 38 0.05 5.43 16.24
CA THR A 38 -1.29 5.87 16.67
C THR A 38 -1.65 5.30 18.04
N SER A 39 -1.22 4.07 18.35
CA SER A 39 -1.41 3.47 19.68
C SER A 39 -0.56 4.14 20.76
N ASP A 40 0.70 4.51 20.47
CA ASP A 40 1.53 5.28 21.40
C ASP A 40 0.89 6.63 21.71
N LEU A 41 0.39 7.32 20.67
CA LEU A 41 -0.27 8.60 20.82
C LEU A 41 -1.56 8.46 21.66
N ALA A 42 -2.40 7.48 21.35
CA ALA A 42 -3.64 7.24 22.09
C ALA A 42 -3.34 6.88 23.55
N THR A 43 -2.33 6.04 23.81
CA THR A 43 -1.89 5.67 25.17
C THR A 43 -1.41 6.89 25.95
N ALA A 44 -0.70 7.82 25.31
CA ALA A 44 -0.22 9.04 25.96
C ALA A 44 -1.35 10.00 26.41
N TYR A 45 -2.55 9.85 25.83
CA TYR A 45 -3.75 10.64 26.21
C TYR A 45 -4.68 9.90 27.17
N MET A 46 -4.39 8.64 27.52
CA MET A 46 -5.22 7.88 28.48
C MET A 46 -4.95 8.33 29.90
N GLU A 47 -6.02 8.38 30.70
CA GLU A 47 -5.91 8.61 32.14
C GLU A 47 -5.18 7.42 32.82
N PRO A 48 -4.41 7.67 33.91
CA PRO A 48 -3.67 6.65 34.62
C PRO A 48 -4.53 5.46 35.06
N GLU A 49 -5.77 5.71 35.47
CA GLU A 49 -6.72 4.66 35.89
C GLU A 49 -7.08 3.74 34.72
N THR A 50 -7.27 4.30 33.51
CA THR A 50 -7.53 3.52 32.30
C THR A 50 -6.36 2.62 31.94
N LEU A 51 -5.13 3.11 32.06
CA LEU A 51 -3.93 2.31 31.82
C LEU A 51 -3.79 1.19 32.84
N LEU A 52 -4.10 1.45 34.11
CA LEU A 52 -4.10 0.46 35.16
C LEU A 52 -5.13 -0.65 34.92
N ASP A 53 -6.33 -0.29 34.46
CA ASP A 53 -7.39 -1.24 34.12
C ASP A 53 -6.97 -2.15 32.94
N ILE A 54 -6.29 -1.59 31.94
CA ILE A 54 -5.72 -2.38 30.82
C ILE A 54 -4.64 -3.34 31.36
N GLU A 55 -3.73 -2.86 32.20
CA GLU A 55 -2.66 -3.67 32.80
C GLU A 55 -3.23 -4.84 33.60
N HIS A 56 -4.31 -4.60 34.34
CA HIS A 56 -5.00 -5.62 35.12
C HIS A 56 -5.98 -6.48 34.31
N ASN A 57 -6.05 -6.31 32.99
CA ASN A 57 -6.98 -7.02 32.10
C ASN A 57 -8.46 -6.88 32.49
N ILE A 58 -8.87 -5.74 33.07
CA ILE A 58 -10.28 -5.42 33.31
C ILE A 58 -11.00 -5.30 31.96
N PHE A 59 -10.34 -4.72 30.98
CA PHE A 59 -10.73 -4.74 29.57
C PHE A 59 -9.48 -4.72 28.67
N THR A 60 -9.64 -5.07 27.39
CA THR A 60 -8.59 -5.00 26.40
C THR A 60 -9.01 -4.07 25.26
N PRO A 61 -8.12 -3.19 24.75
CA PRO A 61 -8.39 -2.45 23.54
C PRO A 61 -8.64 -3.41 22.35
N GLY A 62 -9.49 -3.02 21.42
CA GLY A 62 -9.72 -3.80 20.21
C GLY A 62 -8.47 -3.84 19.31
N ASN A 63 -8.43 -4.79 18.36
CA ASN A 63 -7.31 -4.96 17.44
C ASN A 63 -6.94 -3.67 16.70
N TYR A 64 -7.92 -2.84 16.35
CA TYR A 64 -7.69 -1.58 15.65
C TYR A 64 -6.96 -0.50 16.48
N PHE A 65 -6.79 -0.72 17.76
CA PHE A 65 -5.95 0.13 18.59
C PHE A 65 -4.45 -0.04 18.25
N TYR A 66 -4.05 -1.25 17.91
CA TYR A 66 -2.66 -1.61 17.62
C TYR A 66 -2.36 -1.67 16.11
N ASN A 67 -3.38 -1.81 15.27
CA ASN A 67 -3.26 -1.94 13.82
C ASN A 67 -4.04 -0.83 13.12
N GLY A 68 -3.70 -0.57 11.86
CA GLY A 68 -4.51 0.30 11.01
C GLY A 68 -5.91 -0.28 10.78
N VAL A 69 -6.83 0.59 10.40
CA VAL A 69 -8.22 0.22 10.11
C VAL A 69 -8.27 -0.71 8.90
N GLY A 70 -8.86 -1.88 9.06
CA GLY A 70 -9.18 -2.82 7.99
C GLY A 70 -10.64 -2.72 7.53
N HIS A 71 -11.13 -3.77 6.80
CA HIS A 71 -12.49 -3.84 6.25
C HIS A 71 -12.85 -2.66 5.34
N VAL A 72 -11.89 -2.22 4.54
CA VAL A 72 -12.08 -1.11 3.59
C VAL A 72 -12.15 -1.60 2.16
N THR A 73 -12.89 -0.88 1.34
CA THR A 73 -12.88 -1.01 -0.12
C THR A 73 -12.40 0.32 -0.70
N VAL A 74 -11.34 0.25 -1.48
CA VAL A 74 -10.72 1.43 -2.08
C VAL A 74 -11.50 1.88 -3.30
N LYS A 75 -11.51 3.18 -3.57
CA LYS A 75 -12.04 3.75 -4.80
C LYS A 75 -11.02 3.63 -5.94
N TYR A 76 -10.73 2.38 -6.34
CA TYR A 76 -9.72 2.06 -7.35
C TYR A 76 -9.95 2.77 -8.69
N GLU A 77 -11.20 2.92 -9.10
CA GLU A 77 -11.56 3.61 -10.33
C GLU A 77 -10.99 5.02 -10.42
N GLU A 78 -10.93 5.74 -9.30
CA GLU A 78 -10.38 7.09 -9.27
C GLU A 78 -8.85 7.07 -9.39
N VAL A 79 -8.17 6.19 -8.66
CA VAL A 79 -6.72 6.04 -8.74
C VAL A 79 -6.30 5.62 -10.15
N LEU A 80 -7.02 4.65 -10.75
CA LEU A 80 -6.73 4.21 -12.11
C LEU A 80 -6.97 5.29 -13.17
N ALA A 81 -7.96 6.15 -12.95
CA ALA A 81 -8.29 7.21 -13.91
C ALA A 81 -7.32 8.39 -13.86
N ILE A 82 -6.95 8.88 -12.66
CA ILE A 82 -6.19 10.14 -12.49
C ILE A 82 -4.83 9.98 -11.84
N GLY A 83 -4.55 8.81 -11.25
CA GLY A 83 -3.33 8.56 -10.50
C GLY A 83 -3.23 9.38 -9.20
N TYR A 84 -2.15 9.14 -8.47
CA TYR A 84 -1.90 9.88 -7.21
C TYR A 84 -1.57 11.35 -7.44
N LYS A 85 -0.98 11.74 -8.59
CA LYS A 85 -0.79 13.15 -8.95
C LYS A 85 -2.12 13.88 -9.06
N GLY A 86 -3.12 13.27 -9.71
CA GLY A 86 -4.45 13.86 -9.79
C GLY A 86 -5.16 13.99 -8.45
N ILE A 87 -4.87 13.08 -7.50
CA ILE A 87 -5.37 13.18 -6.11
C ILE A 87 -4.65 14.31 -5.37
N ILE A 88 -3.33 14.44 -5.53
CA ILE A 88 -2.54 15.56 -5.00
C ILE A 88 -3.10 16.90 -5.50
N ASP A 89 -3.34 17.01 -6.81
CA ASP A 89 -3.88 18.24 -7.41
C ASP A 89 -5.25 18.63 -6.82
N LYS A 90 -6.12 17.63 -6.59
CA LYS A 90 -7.41 17.86 -5.92
C LYS A 90 -7.22 18.32 -4.47
N ALA A 91 -6.33 17.67 -3.71
CA ALA A 91 -6.06 18.02 -2.33
C ALA A 91 -5.45 19.44 -2.23
N GLN A 92 -4.52 19.77 -3.12
CA GLN A 92 -3.90 21.09 -3.19
C GLN A 92 -4.93 22.17 -3.54
N ALA A 93 -5.80 21.94 -4.54
CA ALA A 93 -6.85 22.87 -4.88
C ALA A 93 -7.84 23.14 -3.73
N GLU A 94 -8.12 22.12 -2.90
CA GLU A 94 -8.92 22.32 -1.69
C GLU A 94 -8.13 23.06 -0.59
N LEU A 95 -6.84 22.80 -0.46
CA LEU A 95 -5.97 23.50 0.49
C LEU A 95 -5.88 25.00 0.16
N ASP A 96 -5.74 25.34 -1.12
CA ASP A 96 -5.68 26.73 -1.61
C ASP A 96 -6.99 27.52 -1.36
N ARG A 97 -8.11 26.81 -1.24
CA ARG A 97 -9.42 27.41 -0.87
C ARG A 97 -9.62 27.60 0.63
N CYS A 98 -8.76 27.01 1.47
CA CYS A 98 -8.89 27.12 2.91
C CYS A 98 -8.59 28.55 3.38
N GLN A 99 -9.46 29.10 4.24
CA GLN A 99 -9.27 30.43 4.81
C GLN A 99 -8.85 30.33 6.27
N VAL A 100 -7.80 31.05 6.65
CA VAL A 100 -7.23 31.04 8.01
C VAL A 100 -8.26 31.43 9.08
N GLY A 101 -9.29 32.21 8.72
CA GLY A 101 -10.39 32.58 9.61
C GLY A 101 -11.49 31.52 9.82
N ASP A 102 -11.43 30.39 9.08
CA ASP A 102 -12.36 29.27 9.26
C ASP A 102 -12.01 28.50 10.53
N GLY A 103 -12.99 28.23 11.41
CA GLY A 103 -12.79 27.46 12.64
C GLY A 103 -12.28 26.02 12.40
N ASN A 104 -12.45 25.48 11.20
CA ASN A 104 -11.94 24.18 10.80
C ASN A 104 -10.62 24.24 10.02
N TYR A 105 -10.03 25.42 9.81
CA TYR A 105 -8.84 25.60 9.00
C TYR A 105 -7.70 24.66 9.39
N VAL A 106 -7.34 24.60 10.66
CA VAL A 106 -6.22 23.79 11.16
C VAL A 106 -6.46 22.31 10.88
N LYS A 107 -7.63 21.79 11.20
CA LYS A 107 -8.00 20.39 10.93
C LYS A 107 -7.95 20.07 9.44
N LYS A 108 -8.55 20.92 8.62
CA LYS A 108 -8.68 20.70 7.18
C LYS A 108 -7.31 20.80 6.50
N SER A 109 -6.49 21.79 6.86
CA SER A 109 -5.14 21.94 6.29
C SER A 109 -4.22 20.79 6.68
N HIS A 110 -4.25 20.35 7.95
CA HIS A 110 -3.45 19.18 8.37
C HIS A 110 -3.86 17.91 7.64
N PHE A 111 -5.16 17.66 7.48
CA PHE A 111 -5.66 16.50 6.75
C PHE A 111 -5.23 16.52 5.28
N LEU A 112 -5.42 17.65 4.59
CA LEU A 112 -5.07 17.79 3.17
C LEU A 112 -3.55 17.65 2.95
N ASN A 113 -2.72 18.23 3.83
CA ASN A 113 -1.27 18.05 3.77
C ASN A 113 -0.87 16.58 4.02
N ALA A 114 -1.54 15.88 4.95
CA ALA A 114 -1.30 14.46 5.18
C ALA A 114 -1.67 13.62 3.94
N VAL A 115 -2.78 13.92 3.25
CA VAL A 115 -3.16 13.29 1.98
C VAL A 115 -2.07 13.50 0.93
N ILE A 116 -1.60 14.75 0.75
CA ILE A 116 -0.55 15.07 -0.23
C ILE A 116 0.73 14.29 0.08
N LEU A 117 1.18 14.31 1.33
CA LEU A 117 2.39 13.60 1.78
C LEU A 117 2.28 12.08 1.55
N SER A 118 1.14 11.49 1.92
CA SER A 118 0.90 10.06 1.70
C SER A 118 0.91 9.69 0.22
N CYS A 119 0.28 10.50 -0.63
CA CYS A 119 0.28 10.28 -2.07
C CYS A 119 1.70 10.41 -2.68
N GLN A 120 2.51 11.36 -2.20
CA GLN A 120 3.91 11.52 -2.62
C GLN A 120 4.73 10.29 -2.23
N ALA A 121 4.56 9.77 -1.01
CA ALA A 121 5.23 8.55 -0.55
C ALA A 121 4.89 7.32 -1.41
N VAL A 122 3.63 7.19 -1.86
CA VAL A 122 3.22 6.11 -2.78
C VAL A 122 3.93 6.23 -4.14
N ILE A 123 4.05 7.45 -4.68
CA ILE A 123 4.75 7.70 -5.94
C ILE A 123 6.24 7.33 -5.79
N GLU A 124 6.90 7.83 -4.75
CA GLU A 124 8.30 7.51 -4.46
C GLU A 124 8.54 6.00 -4.29
N TYR A 125 7.63 5.31 -3.61
CA TYR A 125 7.70 3.86 -3.47
C TYR A 125 7.70 3.14 -4.83
N ALA A 126 6.81 3.53 -5.75
CA ALA A 126 6.75 2.96 -7.08
C ALA A 126 8.02 3.28 -7.92
N GLU A 127 8.55 4.51 -7.81
CA GLU A 127 9.79 4.92 -8.46
C GLU A 127 10.98 4.05 -8.04
N ARG A 128 11.09 3.69 -6.76
CA ARG A 128 12.13 2.76 -6.27
C ARG A 128 12.06 1.39 -6.93
N TYR A 129 10.86 0.88 -7.23
CA TYR A 129 10.70 -0.38 -7.98
C TYR A 129 11.05 -0.21 -9.45
N ALA A 130 10.76 0.94 -10.07
CA ALA A 130 11.20 1.24 -11.42
C ALA A 130 12.73 1.25 -11.54
N GLU A 131 13.41 1.89 -10.60
CA GLU A 131 14.88 1.90 -10.53
C GLU A 131 15.45 0.49 -10.32
N LEU A 132 14.89 -0.29 -9.40
CA LEU A 132 15.31 -1.65 -9.14
C LEU A 132 15.14 -2.53 -10.39
N ALA A 133 13.98 -2.47 -11.04
CA ALA A 133 13.72 -3.24 -12.26
C ALA A 133 14.67 -2.84 -13.39
N SER A 134 14.97 -1.54 -13.56
CA SER A 134 15.95 -1.04 -14.52
C SER A 134 17.35 -1.57 -14.26
N LYS A 135 17.78 -1.59 -12.99
CA LYS A 135 19.08 -2.15 -12.58
C LYS A 135 19.14 -3.65 -12.87
N MET A 136 18.10 -4.39 -12.50
CA MET A 136 18.02 -5.82 -12.77
C MET A 136 18.02 -6.12 -14.27
N ALA A 137 17.37 -5.30 -15.09
CA ALA A 137 17.40 -5.41 -16.55
C ALA A 137 18.80 -5.21 -17.14
N ALA A 138 19.56 -4.25 -16.58
CA ALA A 138 20.93 -3.98 -17.04
C ALA A 138 21.88 -5.19 -16.77
N GLU A 139 21.66 -5.89 -15.67
CA GLU A 139 22.44 -7.07 -15.27
C GLU A 139 21.92 -8.39 -15.89
N CYS A 140 20.71 -8.39 -16.47
CA CYS A 140 20.06 -9.59 -16.99
C CYS A 140 20.64 -10.00 -18.34
N THR A 141 21.07 -11.27 -18.46
CA THR A 141 21.61 -11.85 -19.69
C THR A 141 20.55 -12.54 -20.56
N ASP A 142 19.41 -12.94 -19.97
CA ASP A 142 18.28 -13.50 -20.71
C ASP A 142 17.51 -12.37 -21.41
N PRO A 143 17.44 -12.37 -22.75
CA PRO A 143 16.80 -11.29 -23.49
C PRO A 143 15.29 -11.18 -23.23
N VAL A 144 14.60 -12.28 -22.97
CA VAL A 144 13.15 -12.30 -22.68
C VAL A 144 12.92 -11.66 -21.31
N ARG A 145 13.63 -12.14 -20.30
CA ARG A 145 13.53 -11.59 -18.94
C ARG A 145 13.95 -10.13 -18.85
N LYS A 146 14.99 -9.76 -19.61
CA LYS A 146 15.41 -8.35 -19.71
C LYS A 146 14.30 -7.45 -20.23
N GLN A 147 13.59 -7.88 -21.27
CA GLN A 147 12.48 -7.11 -21.84
C GLN A 147 11.31 -6.99 -20.85
N GLU A 148 11.00 -8.05 -20.10
CA GLU A 148 10.00 -8.02 -19.04
C GLU A 148 10.36 -7.01 -17.96
N LEU A 149 11.62 -7.01 -17.49
CA LEU A 149 12.10 -6.09 -16.47
C LEU A 149 12.05 -4.62 -16.94
N LEU A 150 12.37 -4.36 -18.20
CA LEU A 150 12.23 -3.02 -18.79
C LEU A 150 10.77 -2.57 -18.82
N GLN A 151 9.85 -3.47 -19.18
CA GLN A 151 8.42 -3.17 -19.16
C GLN A 151 7.91 -2.89 -17.73
N ILE A 152 8.38 -3.66 -16.74
CA ILE A 152 8.06 -3.42 -15.32
C ILE A 152 8.58 -2.04 -14.90
N ALA A 153 9.82 -1.71 -15.27
CA ALA A 153 10.41 -0.42 -14.94
C ALA A 153 9.61 0.75 -15.54
N GLU A 154 9.21 0.64 -16.81
CA GLU A 154 8.37 1.63 -17.47
C GLU A 154 7.02 1.79 -16.77
N ASN A 155 6.32 0.68 -16.49
CA ASN A 155 5.05 0.72 -15.80
C ASN A 155 5.17 1.35 -14.42
N CYS A 156 6.15 0.94 -13.60
CA CYS A 156 6.36 1.47 -12.25
C CYS A 156 6.76 2.96 -12.25
N SER A 157 7.43 3.45 -13.28
CA SER A 157 7.75 4.88 -13.40
C SER A 157 6.53 5.74 -13.76
N ARG A 158 5.52 5.13 -14.34
CA ARG A 158 4.33 5.80 -14.80
C ARG A 158 3.16 5.71 -13.83
N VAL A 159 2.88 4.51 -13.30
CA VAL A 159 1.77 4.24 -12.38
C VAL A 159 2.32 3.77 -11.02
N PRO A 160 1.65 4.11 -9.92
CA PRO A 160 0.35 4.76 -9.76
C PRO A 160 0.40 6.31 -9.76
N ALA A 161 1.54 6.91 -10.12
CA ALA A 161 1.69 8.37 -10.16
C ALA A 161 0.68 9.02 -11.11
N ASN A 162 0.53 8.46 -12.31
CA ASN A 162 -0.43 8.92 -13.32
C ASN A 162 -1.56 7.89 -13.50
N GLY A 163 -2.64 8.29 -14.18
CA GLY A 163 -3.69 7.37 -14.57
C GLY A 163 -3.18 6.29 -15.53
N ALA A 164 -3.73 5.07 -15.39
CA ALA A 164 -3.39 3.95 -16.27
C ALA A 164 -3.92 4.13 -17.69
N THR A 165 -3.17 3.65 -18.68
CA THR A 165 -3.55 3.69 -20.10
C THR A 165 -3.64 2.30 -20.74
N SER A 166 -3.18 1.27 -20.04
CA SER A 166 -3.24 -0.12 -20.46
C SER A 166 -3.76 -1.01 -19.33
N PHE A 167 -4.16 -2.23 -19.66
CA PHE A 167 -4.56 -3.22 -18.68
C PHE A 167 -3.41 -3.59 -17.73
N TYR A 168 -2.18 -3.69 -18.26
CA TYR A 168 -1.01 -4.00 -17.43
C TYR A 168 -0.70 -2.86 -16.45
N GLU A 169 -0.73 -1.61 -16.90
CA GLU A 169 -0.59 -0.47 -15.98
C GLU A 169 -1.70 -0.43 -14.92
N ALA A 170 -2.95 -0.75 -15.29
CA ALA A 170 -4.05 -0.83 -14.35
C ALA A 170 -3.82 -1.90 -13.29
N CYS A 171 -3.36 -3.09 -13.68
CA CYS A 171 -2.98 -4.16 -12.75
C CYS A 171 -1.83 -3.74 -11.82
N GLN A 172 -0.79 -3.10 -12.36
CA GLN A 172 0.35 -2.63 -11.59
C GLN A 172 -0.06 -1.55 -10.59
N SER A 173 -0.89 -0.59 -11.01
CA SER A 173 -1.41 0.45 -10.13
C SER A 173 -2.29 -0.13 -9.01
N PHE A 174 -3.20 -1.03 -9.35
CA PHE A 174 -4.01 -1.76 -8.39
C PHE A 174 -3.15 -2.47 -7.34
N TRP A 175 -2.11 -3.19 -7.79
CA TRP A 175 -1.21 -3.93 -6.90
C TRP A 175 -0.48 -3.03 -5.92
N PHE A 176 0.07 -1.89 -6.37
CA PHE A 176 0.72 -0.94 -5.47
C PHE A 176 -0.21 -0.42 -4.38
N VAL A 177 -1.45 -0.08 -4.75
CA VAL A 177 -2.45 0.37 -3.79
C VAL A 177 -2.75 -0.72 -2.76
N GLN A 178 -3.02 -1.94 -3.24
CA GLN A 178 -3.35 -3.08 -2.38
C GLN A 178 -2.20 -3.43 -1.44
N GLN A 179 -0.97 -3.47 -1.94
CA GLN A 179 0.22 -3.79 -1.17
C GLN A 179 0.48 -2.75 -0.07
N LEU A 180 0.42 -1.46 -0.40
CA LEU A 180 0.68 -0.39 0.56
C LEU A 180 -0.38 -0.33 1.65
N LEU A 181 -1.64 -0.57 1.31
CA LEU A 181 -2.70 -0.68 2.31
C LEU A 181 -2.51 -1.87 3.24
N GLN A 182 -2.02 -3.00 2.73
CA GLN A 182 -1.71 -4.16 3.57
C GLN A 182 -0.51 -3.90 4.49
N VAL A 183 0.50 -3.17 4.03
CA VAL A 183 1.63 -2.74 4.87
C VAL A 183 1.16 -1.80 5.98
N GLU A 184 0.31 -0.82 5.65
CA GLU A 184 -0.20 0.19 6.58
C GLU A 184 -1.16 -0.40 7.63
N SER A 185 -2.02 -1.36 7.23
CA SER A 185 -3.10 -1.88 8.07
C SER A 185 -2.91 -3.33 8.51
N SER A 186 -1.74 -3.93 8.31
CA SER A 186 -1.48 -5.37 8.54
C SER A 186 -2.35 -6.30 7.68
N GLY A 187 -2.89 -5.83 6.56
CA GLY A 187 -3.62 -6.63 5.59
C GLY A 187 -5.02 -7.07 6.00
N HIS A 188 -5.62 -6.46 7.02
CA HIS A 188 -6.89 -6.94 7.58
C HIS A 188 -8.09 -6.58 6.69
N SER A 189 -8.54 -7.57 5.87
CA SER A 189 -9.78 -7.50 5.07
C SER A 189 -9.88 -6.29 4.15
N ILE A 190 -8.89 -6.10 3.30
CA ILE A 190 -8.90 -5.06 2.27
C ILE A 190 -9.43 -5.66 0.98
N SER A 191 -10.68 -5.33 0.63
CA SER A 191 -11.39 -5.88 -0.52
C SER A 191 -11.07 -5.13 -1.81
N PRO A 192 -10.83 -5.85 -2.92
CA PRO A 192 -10.78 -5.24 -4.26
C PRO A 192 -12.09 -4.60 -4.71
N GLY A 193 -13.23 -4.97 -4.12
CA GLY A 193 -14.54 -4.49 -4.53
C GLY A 193 -14.95 -5.01 -5.90
N ARG A 194 -15.50 -4.13 -6.74
CA ARG A 194 -15.98 -4.46 -8.09
C ARG A 194 -14.83 -4.44 -9.10
N PHE A 195 -13.82 -5.28 -8.89
CA PHE A 195 -12.61 -5.40 -9.70
C PHE A 195 -12.95 -5.56 -11.20
N ASP A 196 -13.91 -6.39 -11.52
CA ASP A 196 -14.40 -6.64 -12.87
C ASP A 196 -14.85 -5.36 -13.58
N GLN A 197 -15.44 -4.41 -12.86
CA GLN A 197 -16.03 -3.21 -13.46
C GLN A 197 -14.98 -2.15 -13.76
N TYR A 198 -14.14 -1.80 -12.78
CA TYR A 198 -13.17 -0.72 -13.00
C TYR A 198 -11.94 -1.15 -13.82
N MET A 199 -11.65 -2.46 -13.90
CA MET A 199 -10.59 -2.99 -14.77
C MET A 199 -11.05 -3.22 -16.21
N TYR A 200 -12.34 -3.46 -16.41
CA TYR A 200 -12.90 -3.83 -17.73
C TYR A 200 -12.58 -2.83 -18.86
N PRO A 201 -12.64 -1.51 -18.68
CA PRO A 201 -12.32 -0.55 -19.76
C PRO A 201 -10.89 -0.73 -20.29
N TYR A 202 -9.91 -0.95 -19.42
CA TYR A 202 -8.51 -1.16 -19.79
C TYR A 202 -8.32 -2.51 -20.48
N TYR A 203 -8.91 -3.57 -19.91
CA TYR A 203 -8.91 -4.89 -20.50
C TYR A 203 -9.50 -4.89 -21.91
N LYS A 204 -10.69 -4.32 -22.07
CA LYS A 204 -11.38 -4.26 -23.36
C LYS A 204 -10.59 -3.48 -24.40
N ALA A 205 -10.04 -2.34 -24.03
CA ALA A 205 -9.25 -1.51 -24.93
C ALA A 205 -8.01 -2.24 -25.47
N ASP A 206 -7.30 -2.97 -24.60
CA ASP A 206 -6.10 -3.70 -25.01
C ASP A 206 -6.43 -5.00 -25.76
N LEU A 207 -7.55 -5.65 -25.43
CA LEU A 207 -8.07 -6.79 -26.18
C LEU A 207 -8.47 -6.39 -27.61
N ASP A 208 -9.19 -5.28 -27.76
CA ASP A 208 -9.64 -4.77 -29.07
C ASP A 208 -8.45 -4.35 -29.96
N LYS A 209 -7.35 -3.88 -29.34
CA LYS A 209 -6.08 -3.56 -30.04
C LYS A 209 -5.21 -4.78 -30.30
N GLY A 210 -5.57 -5.97 -29.80
CA GLY A 210 -4.76 -7.18 -29.91
C GLY A 210 -3.47 -7.15 -29.09
N ILE A 211 -3.35 -6.27 -28.09
CA ILE A 211 -2.19 -6.15 -27.19
C ILE A 211 -2.19 -7.34 -26.21
N ILE A 212 -3.36 -7.74 -25.76
CA ILE A 212 -3.55 -8.92 -24.88
C ILE A 212 -4.52 -9.92 -25.48
N THR A 213 -4.46 -11.15 -25.02
CA THR A 213 -5.44 -12.21 -25.30
C THR A 213 -6.23 -12.55 -24.05
N ARG A 214 -7.37 -13.24 -24.22
CA ARG A 214 -8.16 -13.73 -23.07
C ARG A 214 -7.34 -14.64 -22.15
N ALA A 215 -6.46 -15.48 -22.73
CA ALA A 215 -5.60 -16.39 -21.97
C ALA A 215 -4.61 -15.62 -21.08
N VAL A 216 -3.99 -14.58 -21.60
CA VAL A 216 -3.03 -13.75 -20.85
C VAL A 216 -3.70 -13.05 -19.66
N SER A 217 -4.89 -12.45 -19.86
CA SER A 217 -5.61 -11.80 -18.77
C SER A 217 -6.01 -12.77 -17.66
N TYR A 218 -6.42 -13.99 -18.01
CA TYR A 218 -6.74 -15.02 -17.04
C TYR A 218 -5.52 -15.44 -16.22
N THR A 219 -4.36 -15.59 -16.86
CA THR A 219 -3.12 -15.98 -16.18
C THR A 219 -2.65 -14.90 -15.19
N HIS A 220 -2.72 -13.63 -15.56
CA HIS A 220 -2.35 -12.53 -14.67
C HIS A 220 -3.24 -12.44 -13.44
N LEU A 221 -4.53 -12.62 -13.59
CA LEU A 221 -5.47 -12.56 -12.47
C LEU A 221 -5.34 -13.78 -11.54
N ARG A 222 -5.10 -14.97 -12.11
CA ARG A 222 -5.03 -16.21 -11.34
C ARG A 222 -3.73 -16.35 -10.54
N ALA A 223 -2.63 -15.78 -11.00
CA ALA A 223 -1.35 -15.83 -10.29
C ALA A 223 -1.41 -15.18 -8.90
N HIS A 224 -2.39 -14.33 -8.64
CA HIS A 224 -2.57 -13.65 -7.37
C HIS A 224 -3.54 -14.35 -6.40
N GLU A 225 -4.30 -15.34 -6.86
CA GLU A 225 -5.31 -16.01 -6.03
C GLU A 225 -4.94 -17.44 -5.61
N THR A 226 -4.00 -18.08 -6.29
CA THR A 226 -3.72 -19.51 -6.08
C THR A 226 -2.66 -19.84 -5.06
N ASP A 227 -1.82 -18.89 -4.67
CA ASP A 227 -0.77 -19.13 -3.67
C ASP A 227 -1.28 -19.14 -2.22
N SER A 228 -2.54 -18.76 -1.99
CA SER A 228 -3.14 -18.76 -0.65
C SER A 228 -3.92 -20.05 -0.31
N TYR A 229 -3.97 -21.04 -1.22
CA TYR A 229 -4.71 -22.29 -1.03
C TYR A 229 -3.87 -23.57 -1.28
N LEU A 230 -2.57 -23.45 -1.40
CA LEU A 230 -1.62 -24.56 -1.40
C LEU A 230 -0.71 -24.47 -0.18
#